data_0d35e9ec7bb7f1d0b99f269d52eca2af
#
_entry.id   0d35e9ec7bb7f1d0b99f269d52eca2af
#
_cell.length_a   1.000
_cell.length_b   1.000
_cell.length_c   1.000
_cell.angle_alpha   90.00
_cell.angle_beta   90.00
_cell.angle_gamma   90.00
#
_symmetry.space_group_name_H-M   'P 1'
#
loop_
_entity.id
_entity.type
_entity.pdbx_description
1 polymer ?
#
loop_
_entity_poly.entity_id
_entity_poly.type
_entity_poly.pdbx_seq_one_letter_code
_entity_poly.pdbx_strand_id
1 'polypeptide(L)'
;MIGENYISLPSGILAFGRGIKESTINQRVNNWRNHVDDMALLLILAGSHTAEVQGISSAGATPESRRYTAVADAEFLLKGPLSPKRWPLPPLPAGVSPALISYVASRFLKVKPTIISAGLLQNPPFDHFCMESPSIGPAKCLSSGKAMDVERVKNLVNKGFEMGKNFSRPLLLSECVPGGTTTAFAVLSGLGINVDGLISG
;
A
#
# COMPACT_ATOMS: atom_id res chain seq x y z
N MET A 1 -28.20 -21.31 7.12
CA MET A 1 -26.79 -21.65 6.82
C MET A 1 -26.52 -21.17 5.40
N ILE A 2 -25.78 -20.09 5.25
CA ILE A 2 -25.40 -19.56 3.93
C ILE A 2 -24.18 -20.37 3.54
N GLY A 3 -24.31 -21.22 2.51
CA GLY A 3 -23.21 -22.03 2.01
C GLY A 3 -22.08 -21.14 1.54
N GLU A 4 -20.96 -21.19 2.22
CA GLU A 4 -19.72 -20.58 1.77
C GLU A 4 -19.21 -21.42 0.59
N ASN A 5 -19.24 -20.87 -0.61
CA ASN A 5 -18.63 -21.51 -1.78
C ASN A 5 -17.12 -21.38 -1.67
N TYR A 6 -16.46 -22.42 -1.22
CA TYR A 6 -15.00 -22.54 -1.23
C TYR A 6 -14.54 -23.00 -2.61
N ILE A 7 -13.67 -22.25 -3.22
CA ILE A 7 -13.00 -22.66 -4.46
C ILE A 7 -11.60 -23.12 -4.09
N SER A 8 -11.31 -24.38 -4.36
CA SER A 8 -9.97 -24.93 -4.19
C SER A 8 -9.08 -24.40 -5.30
N LEU A 9 -8.19 -23.49 -4.94
CA LEU A 9 -7.03 -23.08 -5.76
C LEU A 9 -5.88 -24.07 -5.53
N PRO A 10 -4.71 -23.93 -6.23
CA PRO A 10 -3.53 -24.72 -5.94
C PRO A 10 -3.28 -24.82 -4.44
N SER A 11 -2.78 -25.96 -3.97
CA SER A 11 -2.72 -26.34 -2.54
C SER A 11 -2.29 -25.18 -1.63
N GLY A 12 -3.10 -24.87 -0.63
CA GLY A 12 -2.83 -23.80 0.35
C GLY A 12 -3.49 -22.46 0.07
N ILE A 13 -4.23 -22.31 -1.05
CA ILE A 13 -4.95 -21.08 -1.36
C ILE A 13 -6.46 -21.34 -1.37
N LEU A 14 -7.20 -20.51 -0.63
CA LEU A 14 -8.66 -20.51 -0.61
C LEU A 14 -9.17 -19.16 -1.14
N ALA A 15 -10.15 -19.19 -2.03
CA ALA A 15 -10.83 -17.99 -2.48
C ALA A 15 -12.21 -17.88 -1.83
N PHE A 16 -12.51 -16.70 -1.33
CA PHE A 16 -13.80 -16.37 -0.75
C PHE A 16 -14.52 -15.36 -1.65
N GLY A 17 -15.77 -15.61 -1.97
CA GLY A 17 -16.59 -14.68 -2.74
C GLY A 17 -18.06 -14.78 -2.38
N ARG A 18 -18.64 -13.75 -1.75
CA ARG A 18 -20.09 -13.63 -1.58
C ARG A 18 -20.73 -13.19 -2.89
N GLY A 19 -21.66 -13.98 -3.41
CA GLY A 19 -22.46 -13.63 -4.59
C GLY A 19 -21.70 -13.63 -5.93
N ILE A 20 -20.43 -14.06 -5.94
CA ILE A 20 -19.65 -14.18 -7.18
C ILE A 20 -19.74 -15.64 -7.64
N LYS A 21 -20.09 -15.83 -8.92
CA LYS A 21 -20.14 -17.16 -9.52
C LYS A 21 -18.74 -17.79 -9.54
N GLU A 22 -18.65 -19.08 -9.22
CA GLU A 22 -17.41 -19.86 -9.24
C GLU A 22 -16.67 -19.73 -10.59
N SER A 23 -17.41 -19.77 -11.70
CA SER A 23 -16.86 -19.58 -13.04
C SER A 23 -16.13 -18.23 -13.21
N THR A 24 -16.66 -17.17 -12.61
CA THR A 24 -16.02 -15.83 -12.65
C THR A 24 -14.73 -15.78 -11.84
N ILE A 25 -14.69 -16.44 -10.69
CA ILE A 25 -13.48 -16.53 -9.87
C ILE A 25 -12.41 -17.35 -10.61
N ASN A 26 -12.78 -18.50 -11.14
CA ASN A 26 -11.88 -19.36 -11.90
C ASN A 26 -11.33 -18.64 -13.15
N GLN A 27 -12.16 -17.90 -13.86
CA GLN A 27 -11.71 -17.07 -14.99
C GLN A 27 -10.69 -16.03 -14.56
N ARG A 28 -10.93 -15.31 -13.46
CA ARG A 28 -9.99 -14.29 -12.93
C ARG A 28 -8.68 -14.91 -12.50
N VAL A 29 -8.72 -16.03 -11.76
CA VAL A 29 -7.52 -16.74 -11.31
C VAL A 29 -6.71 -17.24 -12.50
N ASN A 30 -7.37 -17.84 -13.50
CA ASN A 30 -6.69 -18.31 -14.71
C ASN A 30 -6.07 -17.15 -15.50
N ASN A 31 -6.78 -16.03 -15.60
CA ASN A 31 -6.23 -14.82 -16.22
C ASN A 31 -4.96 -14.34 -15.51
N TRP A 32 -4.97 -14.30 -14.17
CA TRP A 32 -3.78 -13.98 -13.39
C TRP A 32 -2.62 -14.95 -13.64
N ARG A 33 -2.90 -16.26 -13.60
CA ARG A 33 -1.88 -17.30 -13.83
C ARG A 33 -1.24 -17.22 -15.21
N ASN A 34 -2.05 -16.91 -16.23
CA ASN A 34 -1.58 -16.82 -17.61
C ASN A 34 -0.79 -15.54 -17.91
N HIS A 35 -0.88 -14.52 -17.04
CA HIS A 35 -0.23 -13.22 -17.24
C HIS A 35 0.73 -12.85 -16.10
N VAL A 36 1.15 -13.82 -15.29
CA VAL A 36 2.06 -13.56 -14.17
C VAL A 36 3.39 -12.94 -14.62
N ASP A 37 3.89 -13.32 -15.78
CA ASP A 37 5.14 -12.81 -16.34
C ASP A 37 5.00 -11.40 -16.95
N ASP A 38 3.77 -10.94 -17.19
CA ASP A 38 3.46 -9.59 -17.72
C ASP A 38 2.72 -8.70 -16.70
N MET A 39 2.80 -9.04 -15.45
CA MET A 39 2.14 -8.30 -14.38
C MET A 39 2.87 -7.00 -14.06
N ALA A 40 2.11 -5.92 -13.82
CA ALA A 40 2.64 -4.68 -13.28
C ALA A 40 2.50 -4.66 -11.75
N LEU A 41 3.52 -4.16 -11.06
CA LEU A 41 3.47 -3.86 -9.64
C LEU A 41 3.56 -2.35 -9.44
N LEU A 42 2.52 -1.72 -8.90
CA LEU A 42 2.55 -0.33 -8.46
C LEU A 42 2.68 -0.28 -6.95
N LEU A 43 3.65 0.49 -6.47
CA LEU A 43 3.80 0.81 -5.06
C LEU A 43 3.55 2.31 -4.86
N ILE A 44 2.45 2.63 -4.18
CA ILE A 44 2.07 4.00 -3.84
C ILE A 44 2.68 4.36 -2.49
N LEU A 45 3.48 5.41 -2.46
CA LEU A 45 4.05 5.99 -1.27
C LEU A 45 3.31 7.27 -0.93
N ALA A 46 2.81 7.38 0.29
CA ALA A 46 2.21 8.62 0.77
C ALA A 46 2.58 8.87 2.24
N GLY A 47 2.38 10.09 2.68
CA GLY A 47 2.63 10.52 4.04
C GLY A 47 1.42 11.18 4.67
N SER A 48 1.35 11.08 6.00
CA SER A 48 0.35 11.76 6.80
C SER A 48 0.94 12.15 8.15
N HIS A 49 0.64 13.36 8.62
CA HIS A 49 0.98 13.75 9.99
C HIS A 49 0.22 12.95 11.07
N THR A 50 -0.78 12.14 10.68
CA THR A 50 -1.40 11.15 11.57
C THR A 50 -0.36 10.14 12.08
N ALA A 51 0.59 9.75 11.24
CA ALA A 51 1.66 8.82 11.63
C ALA A 51 2.59 9.36 12.73
N GLU A 52 2.63 10.68 12.92
CA GLU A 52 3.48 11.34 13.92
C GLU A 52 2.85 11.35 15.32
N VAL A 53 1.58 10.99 15.44
CA VAL A 53 0.92 10.85 16.75
C VAL A 53 1.54 9.65 17.49
N GLN A 54 1.93 9.88 18.73
CA GLN A 54 2.53 8.84 19.56
C GLN A 54 1.55 7.68 19.77
N GLY A 55 2.03 6.45 19.60
CA GLY A 55 1.24 5.24 19.79
C GLY A 55 0.28 4.91 18.65
N ILE A 56 0.21 5.72 17.58
CA ILE A 56 -0.76 5.50 16.49
C ILE A 56 -0.30 4.46 15.47
N SER A 57 0.99 4.17 15.40
CA SER A 57 1.55 3.25 14.41
C SER A 57 2.88 2.67 14.88
N SER A 58 3.09 1.40 14.59
CA SER A 58 4.37 0.69 14.78
C SER A 58 5.31 0.79 13.57
N ALA A 59 4.95 1.54 12.54
CA ALA A 59 5.70 1.64 11.27
C ALA A 59 7.04 2.40 11.36
N GLY A 60 7.56 2.63 12.56
CA GLY A 60 8.83 3.27 12.85
C GLY A 60 9.00 3.43 14.36
N ALA A 61 10.25 3.41 14.84
CA ALA A 61 10.56 3.45 16.28
C ALA A 61 10.09 4.76 16.95
N THR A 62 10.12 5.87 16.23
CA THR A 62 9.69 7.19 16.73
C THR A 62 8.77 7.88 15.73
N PRO A 63 7.98 8.87 16.15
CA PRO A 63 7.19 9.70 15.25
C PRO A 63 8.02 10.30 14.10
N GLU A 64 9.24 10.74 14.38
CA GLU A 64 10.14 11.32 13.39
C GLU A 64 10.61 10.28 12.38
N SER A 65 10.92 9.07 12.82
CA SER A 65 11.36 7.99 11.90
C SER A 65 10.26 7.57 10.93
N ARG A 66 9.00 7.67 11.33
CA ARG A 66 7.85 7.32 10.48
C ARG A 66 7.71 8.22 9.25
N ARG A 67 8.29 9.41 9.27
CA ARG A 67 8.35 10.32 8.12
C ARG A 67 9.12 9.72 6.94
N TYR A 68 10.05 8.84 7.22
CA TYR A 68 10.94 8.23 6.22
C TYR A 68 10.55 6.80 5.87
N THR A 69 9.69 6.16 6.62
CA THR A 69 9.38 4.73 6.49
C THR A 69 8.96 4.36 5.06
N ALA A 70 8.05 5.12 4.46
CA ALA A 70 7.59 4.81 3.10
C ALA A 70 8.73 4.84 2.08
N VAL A 71 9.62 5.84 2.18
CA VAL A 71 10.76 5.97 1.27
C VAL A 71 11.83 4.92 1.57
N ALA A 72 12.06 4.61 2.85
CA ALA A 72 13.02 3.58 3.27
C ALA A 72 12.59 2.18 2.81
N ASP A 73 11.31 1.84 2.97
CA ASP A 73 10.76 0.56 2.50
C ASP A 73 10.83 0.43 0.98
N ALA A 74 10.52 1.49 0.24
CA ALA A 74 10.65 1.50 -1.21
C ALA A 74 12.11 1.38 -1.67
N GLU A 75 13.03 2.09 -1.02
CA GLU A 75 14.46 1.98 -1.30
C GLU A 75 14.96 0.55 -1.06
N PHE A 76 14.50 -0.07 0.03
CA PHE A 76 14.82 -1.46 0.33
C PHE A 76 14.27 -2.42 -0.73
N LEU A 77 13.02 -2.22 -1.14
CA LEU A 77 12.37 -3.04 -2.18
C LEU A 77 13.10 -2.95 -3.53
N LEU A 78 13.62 -1.78 -3.87
CA LEU A 78 14.35 -1.56 -5.12
C LEU A 78 15.77 -2.12 -5.08
N LYS A 79 16.51 -1.85 -3.99
CA LYS A 79 17.94 -2.12 -3.87
C LYS A 79 18.27 -3.47 -3.20
N GLY A 80 17.36 -3.99 -2.39
CA GLY A 80 17.55 -5.23 -1.62
C GLY A 80 18.38 -5.06 -0.34
N PRO A 81 18.55 -6.14 0.45
CA PRO A 81 19.13 -6.07 1.79
C PRO A 81 20.62 -5.71 1.81
N LEU A 82 21.37 -6.08 0.78
CA LEU A 82 22.83 -5.96 0.77
C LEU A 82 23.35 -4.62 0.24
N SER A 83 22.49 -3.81 -0.38
CA SER A 83 22.90 -2.51 -0.93
C SER A 83 22.87 -1.42 0.14
N PRO A 84 23.78 -0.43 0.07
CA PRO A 84 23.72 0.75 0.91
C PRO A 84 22.39 1.49 0.73
N LYS A 85 21.79 1.90 1.82
CA LYS A 85 20.51 2.63 1.85
C LYS A 85 20.70 3.98 2.52
N ARG A 86 19.98 4.97 2.03
CA ARG A 86 20.02 6.32 2.61
C ARG A 86 19.30 6.35 3.96
N TRP A 87 18.20 5.62 4.06
CA TRP A 87 17.46 5.47 5.31
C TRP A 87 17.40 3.99 5.67
N PRO A 88 18.10 3.56 6.72
CA PRO A 88 17.99 2.20 7.20
C PRO A 88 16.57 1.95 7.72
N LEU A 89 16.05 0.77 7.45
CA LEU A 89 14.81 0.35 8.10
C LEU A 89 15.05 0.27 9.61
N PRO A 90 14.15 0.79 10.43
CA PRO A 90 14.28 0.69 11.87
C PRO A 90 14.29 -0.80 12.28
N PRO A 91 15.11 -1.18 13.25
CA PRO A 91 15.01 -2.51 13.84
C PRO A 91 13.63 -2.66 14.47
N LEU A 92 12.89 -3.69 14.07
CA LEU A 92 11.65 -4.05 14.70
C LEU A 92 11.96 -4.99 15.86
N PRO A 93 11.59 -4.68 17.10
CA PRO A 93 11.84 -5.54 18.26
C PRO A 93 11.26 -6.96 18.11
N ALA A 94 10.22 -7.09 17.30
CA ALA A 94 9.47 -8.33 17.12
C ALA A 94 9.67 -9.01 15.75
N GLY A 95 10.57 -8.53 14.88
CA GLY A 95 10.74 -9.18 13.58
C GLY A 95 11.37 -8.34 12.49
N VAL A 96 11.22 -8.82 11.26
CA VAL A 96 11.78 -8.24 10.04
C VAL A 96 10.74 -7.36 9.36
N SER A 97 11.18 -6.25 8.76
CA SER A 97 10.28 -5.41 7.97
C SER A 97 9.54 -6.21 6.88
N PRO A 98 8.23 -5.99 6.70
CA PRO A 98 7.46 -6.56 5.59
C PRO A 98 8.08 -6.29 4.21
N ALA A 99 8.87 -5.23 4.06
CA ALA A 99 9.60 -4.92 2.84
C ALA A 99 10.54 -6.04 2.39
N LEU A 100 11.11 -6.84 3.32
CA LEU A 100 11.93 -7.99 2.96
C LEU A 100 11.11 -9.08 2.27
N ILE A 101 9.93 -9.38 2.78
CA ILE A 101 9.02 -10.37 2.18
C ILE A 101 8.61 -9.91 0.78
N SER A 102 8.23 -8.64 0.66
CA SER A 102 7.87 -8.03 -0.63
C SER A 102 9.04 -8.03 -1.62
N TYR A 103 10.26 -7.78 -1.14
CA TYR A 103 11.47 -7.88 -1.95
C TYR A 103 11.67 -9.29 -2.51
N VAL A 104 11.62 -10.31 -1.65
CA VAL A 104 11.78 -11.71 -2.06
C VAL A 104 10.68 -12.11 -3.06
N ALA A 105 9.42 -11.77 -2.76
CA ALA A 105 8.29 -12.06 -3.64
C ALA A 105 8.43 -11.39 -5.00
N SER A 106 8.81 -10.11 -5.06
CA SER A 106 8.99 -9.38 -6.32
C SER A 106 10.12 -9.97 -7.17
N ARG A 107 11.19 -10.46 -6.54
CA ARG A 107 12.29 -11.16 -7.21
C ARG A 107 11.86 -12.52 -7.74
N PHE A 108 11.11 -13.26 -6.95
CA PHE A 108 10.56 -14.56 -7.38
C PHE A 108 9.63 -14.42 -8.58
N LEU A 109 8.76 -13.42 -8.55
CA LEU A 109 7.84 -13.09 -9.64
C LEU A 109 8.51 -12.34 -10.80
N LYS A 110 9.78 -11.97 -10.68
CA LYS A 110 10.52 -11.15 -11.67
C LYS A 110 9.83 -9.82 -12.00
N VAL A 111 9.08 -9.26 -11.05
CA VAL A 111 8.33 -8.01 -11.22
C VAL A 111 9.09 -6.87 -10.56
N LYS A 112 9.42 -5.83 -11.33
CA LYS A 112 10.01 -4.60 -10.80
C LYS A 112 8.89 -3.63 -10.39
N PRO A 113 8.89 -3.11 -9.15
CA PRO A 113 7.88 -2.15 -8.75
C PRO A 113 8.06 -0.81 -9.48
N THR A 114 6.95 -0.27 -9.94
CA THR A 114 6.84 1.13 -10.35
C THR A 114 6.43 1.94 -9.13
N ILE A 115 7.25 2.90 -8.74
CA ILE A 115 7.01 3.71 -7.56
C ILE A 115 6.18 4.94 -7.93
N ILE A 116 5.18 5.22 -7.12
CA ILE A 116 4.33 6.41 -7.22
C ILE A 116 4.39 7.15 -5.90
N SER A 117 4.60 8.46 -5.93
CA SER A 117 4.56 9.30 -4.73
C SER A 117 3.34 10.22 -4.72
N ALA A 118 2.71 10.33 -3.54
CA ALA A 118 1.58 11.21 -3.30
C ALA A 118 1.72 11.85 -1.89
N GLY A 119 2.16 13.11 -1.83
CA GLY A 119 2.25 13.85 -0.58
C GLY A 119 3.24 13.29 0.43
N LEU A 120 4.45 13.04 0.03
CA LEU A 120 5.52 12.64 0.94
C LEU A 120 6.19 13.85 1.58
N LEU A 121 6.69 13.66 2.81
CA LEU A 121 7.53 14.66 3.47
C LEU A 121 8.93 14.71 2.84
N GLN A 122 9.43 13.56 2.41
CA GLN A 122 10.72 13.40 1.75
C GLN A 122 10.55 12.89 0.33
N ASN A 123 11.18 13.54 -0.64
CA ASN A 123 11.22 13.04 -2.01
C ASN A 123 12.08 11.78 -2.09
N PRO A 124 11.58 10.72 -2.76
CA PRO A 124 12.37 9.54 -3.03
C PRO A 124 13.62 9.87 -3.87
N PRO A 125 14.81 9.33 -3.52
CA PRO A 125 16.04 9.55 -4.28
C PRO A 125 16.23 8.55 -5.43
N PHE A 126 15.13 8.01 -5.95
CA PHE A 126 15.08 7.05 -7.04
C PHE A 126 13.92 7.39 -7.98
N ASP A 127 13.91 6.78 -9.15
CA ASP A 127 12.87 7.01 -10.17
C ASP A 127 11.49 6.70 -9.63
N HIS A 128 10.58 7.65 -9.77
CA HIS A 128 9.18 7.52 -9.36
C HIS A 128 8.29 8.50 -10.12
N PHE A 129 7.00 8.21 -10.15
CA PHE A 129 5.98 9.10 -10.68
C PHE A 129 5.37 9.94 -9.55
N CYS A 130 5.30 11.25 -9.75
CA CYS A 130 4.67 12.16 -8.80
C CYS A 130 3.20 12.36 -9.16
N MET A 131 2.29 11.96 -8.26
CA MET A 131 0.85 12.22 -8.43
C MET A 131 0.49 13.69 -8.18
N GLU A 132 1.30 14.40 -7.41
CA GLU A 132 1.13 15.82 -7.11
C GLU A 132 2.49 16.48 -6.87
N SER A 133 2.53 17.81 -6.85
CA SER A 133 3.77 18.53 -6.56
C SER A 133 4.31 18.14 -5.18
N PRO A 134 5.61 17.82 -5.06
CA PRO A 134 6.24 17.54 -3.77
C PRO A 134 6.07 18.66 -2.73
N SER A 135 5.88 19.91 -3.18
CA SER A 135 5.66 21.07 -2.29
C SER A 135 4.33 21.02 -1.53
N ILE A 136 3.38 20.20 -1.95
CA ILE A 136 2.10 20.03 -1.24
C ILE A 136 2.32 19.30 0.09
N GLY A 137 3.27 18.36 0.12
CA GLY A 137 3.62 17.62 1.32
C GLY A 137 2.56 16.60 1.78
N PRO A 138 2.75 16.00 2.96
CA PRO A 138 1.87 14.96 3.50
C PRO A 138 0.47 15.50 3.84
N ALA A 139 -0.49 14.59 3.99
CA ALA A 139 -1.79 14.92 4.55
C ALA A 139 -1.65 15.41 5.99
N LYS A 140 -2.50 16.34 6.42
CA LYS A 140 -2.55 16.78 7.83
C LYS A 140 -3.03 15.64 8.71
N CYS A 141 -2.83 15.79 10.03
CA CYS A 141 -3.34 14.80 10.97
C CYS A 141 -4.88 14.72 10.86
N LEU A 142 -5.36 13.52 10.79
CA LEU A 142 -6.78 13.22 10.63
C LEU A 142 -7.63 13.73 11.81
N SER A 143 -7.06 13.84 13.02
CA SER A 143 -7.73 14.40 14.19
C SER A 143 -8.17 15.87 14.01
N SER A 144 -7.60 16.56 13.03
CA SER A 144 -8.01 17.92 12.67
C SER A 144 -9.38 17.99 11.98
N GLY A 145 -9.93 16.88 11.51
CA GLY A 145 -11.11 16.85 10.64
C GLY A 145 -10.90 17.45 9.25
N LYS A 146 -9.67 17.90 8.93
CA LYS A 146 -9.30 18.58 7.68
C LYS A 146 -7.98 18.03 7.13
N ALA A 147 -7.86 16.71 7.08
CA ALA A 147 -6.62 16.04 6.66
C ALA A 147 -6.19 16.39 5.24
N MET A 148 -7.15 16.54 4.33
CA MET A 148 -6.95 16.94 2.94
C MET A 148 -8.10 17.81 2.44
N ASP A 149 -7.79 18.76 1.56
CA ASP A 149 -8.80 19.55 0.87
C ASP A 149 -9.53 18.70 -0.18
N VAL A 150 -10.83 18.96 -0.36
CA VAL A 150 -11.67 18.20 -1.30
C VAL A 150 -11.12 18.25 -2.73
N GLU A 151 -10.63 19.39 -3.17
CA GLU A 151 -10.06 19.55 -4.52
C GLU A 151 -8.78 18.71 -4.68
N ARG A 152 -7.93 18.63 -3.65
CA ARG A 152 -6.75 17.74 -3.67
C ARG A 152 -7.17 16.28 -3.84
N VAL A 153 -8.19 15.85 -3.09
CA VAL A 153 -8.72 14.48 -3.18
C VAL A 153 -9.25 14.20 -4.60
N LYS A 154 -10.09 15.09 -5.15
CA LYS A 154 -10.61 14.96 -6.51
C LYS A 154 -9.50 14.86 -7.55
N ASN A 155 -8.48 15.69 -7.44
CA ASN A 155 -7.33 15.68 -8.36
C ASN A 155 -6.57 14.35 -8.30
N LEU A 156 -6.33 13.80 -7.11
CA LEU A 156 -5.67 12.51 -6.95
C LEU A 156 -6.52 11.37 -7.52
N VAL A 157 -7.83 11.37 -7.26
CA VAL A 157 -8.78 10.38 -7.82
C VAL A 157 -8.78 10.44 -9.35
N ASN A 158 -8.88 11.64 -9.93
CA ASN A 158 -8.88 11.81 -11.38
C ASN A 158 -7.57 11.32 -12.01
N LYS A 159 -6.42 11.66 -11.41
CA LYS A 159 -5.12 11.17 -11.88
C LYS A 159 -4.99 9.65 -11.78
N GLY A 160 -5.46 9.06 -10.67
CA GLY A 160 -5.51 7.61 -10.52
C GLY A 160 -6.38 6.94 -11.56
N PHE A 161 -7.54 7.53 -11.87
CA PHE A 161 -8.45 7.05 -12.90
C PHE A 161 -7.82 7.11 -14.30
N GLU A 162 -7.20 8.22 -14.66
CA GLU A 162 -6.51 8.35 -15.95
C GLU A 162 -5.31 7.40 -16.06
N MET A 163 -4.55 7.23 -14.99
CA MET A 163 -3.47 6.24 -14.96
C MET A 163 -4.01 4.83 -15.14
N GLY A 164 -5.11 4.48 -14.45
CA GLY A 164 -5.72 3.15 -14.52
C GLY A 164 -6.21 2.78 -15.91
N LYS A 165 -6.72 3.74 -16.69
CA LYS A 165 -7.15 3.51 -18.09
C LYS A 165 -6.03 2.98 -19.01
N ASN A 166 -4.79 3.29 -18.67
CA ASN A 166 -3.62 2.92 -19.50
C ASN A 166 -3.05 1.54 -19.16
N PHE A 167 -3.61 0.85 -18.16
CA PHE A 167 -3.19 -0.50 -17.82
C PHE A 167 -4.00 -1.54 -18.61
N SER A 168 -3.32 -2.27 -19.49
CA SER A 168 -3.89 -3.39 -20.26
C SER A 168 -3.51 -4.77 -19.72
N ARG A 169 -2.68 -4.81 -18.67
CA ARG A 169 -2.14 -6.04 -18.07
C ARG A 169 -2.54 -6.15 -16.59
N PRO A 170 -2.49 -7.35 -15.99
CA PRO A 170 -2.78 -7.53 -14.58
C PRO A 170 -1.95 -6.61 -13.70
N LEU A 171 -2.58 -6.00 -12.73
CA LEU A 171 -1.99 -4.99 -11.85
C LEU A 171 -2.03 -5.46 -10.40
N LEU A 172 -0.84 -5.54 -9.78
CA LEU A 172 -0.69 -5.57 -8.33
C LEU A 172 -0.60 -4.13 -7.83
N LEU A 173 -1.58 -3.73 -7.05
CA LEU A 173 -1.60 -2.43 -6.40
C LEU A 173 -1.23 -2.60 -4.94
N SER A 174 -0.17 -1.93 -4.52
CA SER A 174 0.29 -1.92 -3.14
C SER A 174 0.53 -0.49 -2.65
N GLU A 175 0.60 -0.31 -1.35
CA GLU A 175 0.82 0.99 -0.75
C GLU A 175 1.79 0.88 0.43
N CYS A 176 2.48 1.98 0.73
CA CYS A 176 3.20 2.17 1.97
C CYS A 176 2.87 3.57 2.50
N VAL A 177 1.93 3.60 3.47
CA VAL A 177 1.43 4.83 4.09
C VAL A 177 1.43 4.63 5.60
N PRO A 178 2.48 5.04 6.32
CA PRO A 178 2.50 4.97 7.78
C PRO A 178 1.25 5.63 8.38
N GLY A 179 0.57 4.92 9.30
CA GLY A 179 -0.70 5.38 9.86
C GLY A 179 -1.92 5.23 8.94
N GLY A 180 -1.80 4.57 7.78
CA GLY A 180 -2.90 4.35 6.83
C GLY A 180 -4.04 3.51 7.42
N THR A 181 -3.74 2.54 8.27
CA THR A 181 -4.76 1.74 8.98
C THR A 181 -5.65 2.60 9.89
N THR A 182 -5.09 3.61 10.56
CA THR A 182 -5.86 4.58 11.36
C THR A 182 -6.80 5.40 10.50
N THR A 183 -6.38 5.77 9.29
CA THR A 183 -7.24 6.47 8.32
C THR A 183 -8.40 5.58 7.88
N ALA A 184 -8.13 4.31 7.57
CA ALA A 184 -9.16 3.33 7.23
C ALA A 184 -10.15 3.13 8.38
N PHE A 185 -9.66 3.01 9.61
CA PHE A 185 -10.48 2.93 10.83
C PHE A 185 -11.43 4.12 10.93
N ALA A 186 -10.91 5.33 10.81
CA ALA A 186 -11.72 6.55 10.93
C ALA A 186 -12.80 6.64 9.84
N VAL A 187 -12.49 6.28 8.60
CA VAL A 187 -13.47 6.26 7.50
C VAL A 187 -14.58 5.23 7.78
N LEU A 188 -14.23 4.01 8.14
CA LEU A 188 -15.20 2.95 8.42
C LEU A 188 -16.08 3.30 9.63
N SER A 189 -15.49 3.81 10.71
CA SER A 189 -16.23 4.28 11.89
C SER A 189 -17.17 5.42 11.54
N GLY A 190 -16.72 6.39 10.72
CA GLY A 190 -17.55 7.49 10.23
C GLY A 190 -18.73 7.03 9.35
N LEU A 191 -18.61 5.88 8.70
CA LEU A 191 -19.70 5.22 7.98
C LEU A 191 -20.60 4.36 8.88
N GLY A 192 -20.36 4.33 10.19
CA GLY A 192 -21.13 3.52 11.14
C GLY A 192 -20.76 2.04 11.17
N ILE A 193 -19.61 1.67 10.57
CA ILE A 193 -19.12 0.30 10.59
C ILE A 193 -18.24 0.11 11.82
N ASN A 194 -18.62 -0.82 12.70
CA ASN A 194 -17.77 -1.13 13.84
C ASN A 194 -16.54 -1.93 13.41
N VAL A 195 -15.38 -1.37 13.65
CA VAL A 195 -14.06 -1.95 13.34
C VAL A 195 -13.13 -1.93 14.55
N ASP A 196 -13.66 -1.79 15.75
CA ASP A 196 -12.88 -1.80 16.99
C ASP A 196 -12.09 -3.10 17.11
N GLY A 197 -10.79 -2.99 17.37
CA GLY A 197 -9.90 -4.14 17.49
C GLY A 197 -9.56 -4.85 16.17
N LEU A 198 -10.00 -4.33 15.01
CA LEU A 198 -9.74 -4.94 13.69
C LEU A 198 -8.56 -4.28 12.96
N ILE A 199 -7.97 -3.24 13.52
CA ILE A 199 -6.75 -2.63 12.97
C ILE A 199 -5.57 -2.85 13.90
N SER A 200 -4.37 -2.89 13.32
CA SER A 200 -3.10 -2.86 14.05
C SER A 200 -2.65 -1.41 14.23
N GLY A 201 -2.43 -0.99 15.44
CA GLY A 201 -1.91 0.33 15.80
C GLY A 201 -1.17 0.26 17.11
#